data_54b0b9cd137dd85d27662b36f3a22813
#
_entry.id   54b0b9cd137dd85d27662b36f3a22813
#
_cell.length_a   1.000
_cell.length_b   1.000
_cell.length_c   1.000
_cell.angle_alpha   90.00
_cell.angle_beta   90.00
_cell.angle_gamma   90.00
#
_symmetry.space_group_name_H-M   'P 1'
#
loop_
_entity.id
_entity.type
_entity.pdbx_description
1 polymer ?
#
loop_
_entity_poly.entity_id
_entity_poly.type
_entity_poly.pdbx_seq_one_letter_code
_entity_poly.pdbx_strand_id
1 'polypeptide(L)'
;PESTPATGPWKITLEVPIVQPFWQHCQNRDLREQTYRAYISRASSGEFDNTENCNRILSLRREQAKMLGYKNYAEVSLSEKMAENAEAVQEMFETLRKASIEPAKDDLDDLQKLANESGETNVLKQWDIAYWAERLREKKYEVTDEVLRQYFQHERVLNGLFSLVERLFDVQVREVDGDVSC
;
A
#
# COMPACT_ATOMS: atom_id res chain seq x y z
N PRO A 1 31.83 6.67 8.13
CA PRO A 1 32.06 7.31 6.85
C PRO A 1 30.70 7.80 6.31
N GLU A 2 30.66 9.05 5.83
CA GLU A 2 29.46 9.59 5.19
C GLU A 2 29.18 8.79 3.93
N SER A 3 27.96 8.25 3.81
CA SER A 3 27.52 7.55 2.62
C SER A 3 27.15 8.57 1.54
N THR A 4 27.67 8.39 0.35
CA THR A 4 27.24 9.17 -0.83
C THR A 4 26.31 8.30 -1.69
N PRO A 5 25.49 8.89 -2.58
CA PRO A 5 24.67 8.11 -3.50
C PRO A 5 25.45 7.10 -4.36
N ALA A 6 26.73 7.36 -4.58
CA ALA A 6 27.61 6.50 -5.38
C ALA A 6 28.36 5.42 -4.58
N THR A 7 28.62 5.61 -3.28
CA THR A 7 29.61 4.80 -2.53
C THR A 7 29.05 4.04 -1.32
N GLY A 8 27.78 4.20 -0.94
CA GLY A 8 27.23 3.51 0.22
C GLY A 8 28.03 3.68 1.53
N PRO A 9 27.68 2.95 2.58
CA PRO A 9 26.52 2.06 2.70
C PRO A 9 25.18 2.81 2.66
N TRP A 10 24.18 2.19 2.04
CA TRP A 10 22.84 2.76 1.97
C TRP A 10 21.98 2.21 3.11
N LYS A 11 21.20 3.09 3.72
CA LYS A 11 20.22 2.72 4.74
C LYS A 11 18.84 2.60 4.08
N ILE A 12 18.26 1.41 4.07
CA ILE A 12 16.86 1.19 3.68
C ILE A 12 16.01 1.19 4.94
N THR A 13 15.05 2.10 5.02
CA THR A 13 14.06 2.11 6.10
C THR A 13 12.82 1.32 5.70
N LEU A 14 11.97 0.98 6.69
CA LEU A 14 10.72 0.25 6.45
C LEU A 14 9.52 1.19 6.21
N GLU A 15 9.77 2.44 5.91
CA GLU A 15 8.75 3.41 5.48
C GLU A 15 8.30 3.08 4.05
N VAL A 16 7.00 3.11 3.81
CA VAL A 16 6.40 2.70 2.53
C VAL A 16 7.04 3.39 1.31
N PRO A 17 7.29 4.73 1.33
CA PRO A 17 7.91 5.42 0.19
C PRO A 17 9.33 4.95 -0.15
N ILE A 18 10.01 4.29 0.80
CA ILE A 18 11.40 3.79 0.64
C ILE A 18 11.39 2.28 0.35
N VAL A 19 10.64 1.50 1.12
CA VAL A 19 10.67 0.04 1.01
C VAL A 19 9.94 -0.48 -0.23
N GLN A 20 8.88 0.19 -0.66
CA GLN A 20 8.11 -0.24 -1.83
C GLN A 20 8.91 -0.13 -3.14
N PRO A 21 9.56 1.00 -3.49
CA PRO A 21 10.46 1.06 -4.64
C PRO A 21 11.64 0.09 -4.53
N PHE A 22 12.14 -0.16 -3.31
CA PHE A 22 13.17 -1.16 -3.09
C PHE A 22 12.70 -2.56 -3.52
N TRP A 23 11.52 -2.99 -3.14
CA TRP A 23 10.97 -4.29 -3.58
C TRP A 23 10.71 -4.35 -5.08
N GLN A 24 10.32 -3.25 -5.70
CA GLN A 24 10.07 -3.19 -7.14
C GLN A 24 11.34 -3.27 -7.99
N HIS A 25 12.47 -2.76 -7.48
CA HIS A 25 13.67 -2.57 -8.30
C HIS A 25 14.91 -3.33 -7.81
N CYS A 26 14.93 -3.84 -6.58
CA CYS A 26 16.07 -4.59 -6.06
C CYS A 26 16.17 -5.96 -6.74
N GLN A 27 17.24 -6.20 -7.50
CA GLN A 27 17.50 -7.48 -8.17
C GLN A 27 17.83 -8.61 -7.21
N ASN A 28 18.45 -8.30 -6.07
CA ASN A 28 18.85 -9.30 -5.07
C ASN A 28 17.63 -9.82 -4.31
N ARG A 29 17.26 -11.07 -4.58
CA ARG A 29 16.10 -11.75 -3.99
C ARG A 29 16.18 -11.86 -2.47
N ASP A 30 17.36 -12.18 -1.94
CA ASP A 30 17.58 -12.37 -0.49
C ASP A 30 17.37 -11.05 0.27
N LEU A 31 17.81 -9.93 -0.31
CA LEU A 31 17.57 -8.61 0.28
C LEU A 31 16.09 -8.22 0.22
N ARG A 32 15.36 -8.59 -0.83
CA ARG A 32 13.90 -8.41 -0.87
C ARG A 32 13.23 -9.21 0.24
N GLU A 33 13.59 -10.47 0.40
CA GLU A 33 13.08 -11.33 1.48
C GLU A 33 13.37 -10.76 2.86
N GLN A 34 14.62 -10.36 3.13
CA GLN A 34 15.02 -9.80 4.42
C GLN A 34 14.21 -8.55 4.77
N THR A 35 14.09 -7.62 3.84
CA THR A 35 13.31 -6.39 4.05
C THR A 35 11.82 -6.65 4.16
N TYR A 36 11.28 -7.61 3.41
CA TYR A 36 9.88 -8.03 3.52
C TYR A 36 9.60 -8.63 4.91
N ARG A 37 10.44 -9.57 5.36
CA ARG A 37 10.29 -10.17 6.70
C ARG A 37 10.40 -9.13 7.82
N ALA A 38 11.36 -8.22 7.73
CA ALA A 38 11.48 -7.11 8.67
C ALA A 38 10.22 -6.22 8.66
N TYR A 39 9.65 -5.96 7.48
CA TYR A 39 8.46 -5.15 7.32
C TYR A 39 7.22 -5.78 7.97
N ILE A 40 6.95 -7.06 7.71
CA ILE A 40 5.73 -7.75 8.23
C ILE A 40 5.82 -8.11 9.71
N SER A 41 7.03 -8.18 10.28
CA SER A 41 7.24 -8.49 11.70
C SER A 41 7.44 -7.25 12.58
N ARG A 42 7.22 -6.04 12.05
CA ARG A 42 7.31 -4.81 12.84
C ARG A 42 6.38 -4.86 14.05
N ALA A 43 6.90 -4.41 15.19
CA ALA A 43 6.17 -4.32 16.46
C ALA A 43 5.49 -5.63 16.91
N SER A 44 6.03 -6.79 16.51
CA SER A 44 5.55 -8.11 16.92
C SER A 44 6.49 -8.84 17.88
N SER A 45 7.59 -8.20 18.27
CA SER A 45 8.56 -8.77 19.23
C SER A 45 9.47 -7.70 19.82
N GLY A 46 10.15 -8.03 20.95
CA GLY A 46 11.14 -7.15 21.61
C GLY A 46 10.52 -5.94 22.29
N GLU A 47 11.28 -4.86 22.40
CA GLU A 47 10.89 -3.64 23.09
C GLU A 47 9.64 -2.97 22.51
N PHE A 48 9.41 -3.11 21.22
CA PHE A 48 8.28 -2.50 20.51
C PHE A 48 7.12 -3.47 20.26
N ASP A 49 7.05 -4.60 20.98
CA ASP A 49 5.98 -5.58 20.81
C ASP A 49 4.62 -4.99 21.24
N ASN A 50 3.69 -4.94 20.31
CA ASN A 50 2.32 -4.44 20.53
C ASN A 50 1.27 -5.55 20.70
N THR A 51 1.67 -6.80 20.86
CA THR A 51 0.73 -7.93 21.00
C THR A 51 -0.22 -7.72 22.18
N GLU A 52 0.28 -7.30 23.34
CA GLU A 52 -0.54 -7.03 24.52
C GLU A 52 -1.49 -5.84 24.30
N ASN A 53 -1.01 -4.77 23.66
CA ASN A 53 -1.84 -3.62 23.30
C ASN A 53 -2.98 -4.01 22.36
N CYS A 54 -2.70 -4.84 21.35
CA CYS A 54 -3.73 -5.35 20.42
C CYS A 54 -4.79 -6.15 21.18
N ASN A 55 -4.40 -7.06 22.06
CA ASN A 55 -5.32 -7.85 22.88
C ASN A 55 -6.16 -6.95 23.82
N ARG A 56 -5.55 -5.93 24.41
CA ARG A 56 -6.25 -4.97 25.25
C ARG A 56 -7.28 -4.15 24.47
N ILE A 57 -6.92 -3.68 23.28
CA ILE A 57 -7.84 -2.97 22.38
C ILE A 57 -9.04 -3.84 22.02
N LEU A 58 -8.82 -5.11 21.68
CA LEU A 58 -9.91 -6.02 21.33
C LEU A 58 -10.85 -6.26 22.53
N SER A 59 -10.30 -6.39 23.73
CA SER A 59 -11.09 -6.54 24.95
C SER A 59 -11.95 -5.30 25.24
N LEU A 60 -11.32 -4.11 25.19
CA LEU A 60 -12.03 -2.83 25.42
C LEU A 60 -13.14 -2.58 24.38
N ARG A 61 -12.89 -2.89 23.12
CA ARG A 61 -13.91 -2.79 22.06
C ARG A 61 -15.09 -3.72 22.29
N ARG A 62 -14.84 -4.93 22.84
CA ARG A 62 -15.90 -5.85 23.23
C ARG A 62 -16.74 -5.31 24.40
N GLU A 63 -16.10 -4.74 25.41
CA GLU A 63 -16.79 -4.09 26.53
C GLU A 63 -17.62 -2.91 26.05
N GLN A 64 -17.07 -2.04 25.23
CA GLN A 64 -17.77 -0.88 24.65
C GLN A 64 -19.00 -1.31 23.87
N ALA A 65 -18.91 -2.34 23.01
CA ALA A 65 -20.04 -2.84 22.28
C ALA A 65 -21.18 -3.30 23.22
N LYS A 66 -20.84 -4.05 24.26
CA LYS A 66 -21.82 -4.50 25.28
C LYS A 66 -22.48 -3.33 26.03
N MET A 67 -21.68 -2.33 26.43
CA MET A 67 -22.21 -1.15 27.13
C MET A 67 -23.18 -0.35 26.26
N LEU A 68 -22.95 -0.32 24.95
CA LEU A 68 -23.80 0.36 23.98
C LEU A 68 -24.99 -0.50 23.46
N GLY A 69 -25.10 -1.76 23.94
CA GLY A 69 -26.19 -2.66 23.57
C GLY A 69 -26.00 -3.39 22.23
N TYR A 70 -24.79 -3.36 21.68
CA TYR A 70 -24.48 -4.08 20.44
C TYR A 70 -23.87 -5.46 20.73
N LYS A 71 -24.01 -6.42 19.79
CA LYS A 71 -23.44 -7.77 19.92
C LYS A 71 -21.92 -7.78 19.85
N ASN A 72 -21.37 -6.91 19.00
CA ASN A 72 -19.94 -6.80 18.76
C ASN A 72 -19.55 -5.40 18.27
N TYR A 73 -18.25 -5.13 18.21
CA TYR A 73 -17.74 -3.83 17.78
C TYR A 73 -17.95 -3.52 16.30
N ALA A 74 -18.11 -4.54 15.44
CA ALA A 74 -18.43 -4.31 14.03
C ALA A 74 -19.79 -3.62 13.88
N GLU A 75 -20.80 -4.04 14.66
CA GLU A 75 -22.10 -3.38 14.69
C GLU A 75 -22.00 -1.93 15.19
N VAL A 76 -21.20 -1.67 16.23
CA VAL A 76 -20.93 -0.30 16.69
C VAL A 76 -20.29 0.52 15.55
N SER A 77 -19.32 -0.04 14.85
CA SER A 77 -18.64 0.64 13.75
C SER A 77 -19.55 0.91 12.56
N LEU A 78 -20.56 0.09 12.32
CA LEU A 78 -21.49 0.22 11.21
C LEU A 78 -22.69 1.15 11.51
N SER A 79 -22.99 1.41 12.78
CA SER A 79 -24.18 2.17 13.19
C SER A 79 -24.29 3.57 12.57
N GLU A 80 -23.18 4.16 12.16
CA GLU A 80 -23.13 5.47 11.50
C GLU A 80 -22.57 5.38 10.06
N LYS A 81 -22.60 4.19 9.45
CA LYS A 81 -22.09 3.95 8.09
C LYS A 81 -23.22 3.54 7.16
N MET A 82 -22.91 3.53 5.85
CA MET A 82 -23.90 3.20 4.82
C MET A 82 -24.30 1.71 4.79
N ALA A 83 -23.43 0.80 5.26
CA ALA A 83 -23.76 -0.62 5.31
C ALA A 83 -24.74 -0.89 6.48
N GLU A 84 -25.84 -1.57 6.20
CA GLU A 84 -26.91 -1.80 7.16
C GLU A 84 -26.47 -2.70 8.34
N ASN A 85 -25.67 -3.72 8.06
CA ASN A 85 -25.22 -4.71 9.04
C ASN A 85 -23.95 -5.43 8.57
N ALA A 86 -23.39 -6.27 9.44
CA ALA A 86 -22.18 -7.03 9.14
C ALA A 86 -22.38 -8.08 8.03
N GLU A 87 -23.59 -8.63 7.94
CA GLU A 87 -23.98 -9.62 6.92
C GLU A 87 -23.93 -9.00 5.52
N ALA A 88 -24.46 -7.79 5.32
CA ALA A 88 -24.38 -7.06 4.06
C ALA A 88 -22.92 -6.81 3.61
N VAL A 89 -22.06 -6.48 4.56
CA VAL A 89 -20.61 -6.35 4.28
C VAL A 89 -20.00 -7.69 3.86
N GLN A 90 -20.35 -8.78 4.55
CA GLN A 90 -19.87 -10.12 4.24
C GLN A 90 -20.31 -10.58 2.84
N GLU A 91 -21.57 -10.33 2.46
CA GLU A 91 -22.08 -10.65 1.13
C GLU A 91 -21.36 -9.88 0.04
N MET A 92 -21.08 -8.60 0.26
CA MET A 92 -20.30 -7.78 -0.66
C MET A 92 -18.87 -8.35 -0.80
N PHE A 93 -18.21 -8.69 0.29
CA PHE A 93 -16.86 -9.31 0.25
C PHE A 93 -16.88 -10.63 -0.50
N GLU A 94 -17.88 -11.47 -0.29
CA GLU A 94 -17.97 -12.75 -1.00
C GLU A 94 -18.22 -12.56 -2.50
N THR A 95 -19.00 -11.56 -2.89
CA THR A 95 -19.22 -11.19 -4.28
C THR A 95 -17.92 -10.73 -4.93
N LEU A 96 -17.16 -9.84 -4.27
CA LEU A 96 -15.86 -9.37 -4.75
C LEU A 96 -14.85 -10.51 -4.79
N ARG A 97 -14.79 -11.36 -3.77
CA ARG A 97 -13.90 -12.52 -3.74
C ARG A 97 -14.15 -13.47 -4.93
N LYS A 98 -15.39 -13.80 -5.20
CA LYS A 98 -15.75 -14.67 -6.35
C LYS A 98 -15.33 -14.07 -7.68
N ALA A 99 -15.48 -12.76 -7.83
CA ALA A 99 -15.12 -12.08 -9.07
C ALA A 99 -13.60 -11.92 -9.24
N SER A 100 -12.83 -11.83 -8.15
CA SER A 100 -11.40 -11.51 -8.19
C SER A 100 -10.46 -12.71 -8.09
N ILE A 101 -10.92 -13.86 -7.57
CA ILE A 101 -10.00 -14.96 -7.23
C ILE A 101 -9.36 -15.61 -8.46
N GLU A 102 -10.13 -15.83 -9.52
CA GLU A 102 -9.58 -16.43 -10.75
C GLU A 102 -8.68 -15.45 -11.51
N PRO A 103 -9.08 -14.18 -11.76
CA PRO A 103 -8.16 -13.19 -12.32
C PRO A 103 -6.86 -13.03 -11.52
N ALA A 104 -6.92 -13.08 -10.18
CA ALA A 104 -5.71 -12.97 -9.36
C ALA A 104 -4.77 -14.19 -9.53
N LYS A 105 -5.31 -15.39 -9.77
CA LYS A 105 -4.48 -16.55 -10.11
C LYS A 105 -3.82 -16.40 -11.48
N ASP A 106 -4.58 -15.95 -12.48
CA ASP A 106 -4.07 -15.70 -13.81
C ASP A 106 -2.93 -14.66 -13.80
N ASP A 107 -3.10 -13.59 -13.03
CA ASP A 107 -2.05 -12.58 -12.81
C ASP A 107 -0.78 -13.19 -12.19
N LEU A 108 -0.92 -14.03 -11.15
CA LEU A 108 0.22 -14.71 -10.53
C LEU A 108 0.92 -15.69 -11.49
N ASP A 109 0.15 -16.40 -12.30
CA ASP A 109 0.70 -17.30 -13.33
C ASP A 109 1.47 -16.54 -14.40
N ASP A 110 1.01 -15.36 -14.81
CA ASP A 110 1.73 -14.48 -15.73
C ASP A 110 3.05 -13.97 -15.15
N LEU A 111 3.06 -13.61 -13.85
CA LEU A 111 4.30 -13.26 -13.16
C LEU A 111 5.28 -14.43 -13.10
N GLN A 112 4.79 -15.63 -12.76
CA GLN A 112 5.63 -16.84 -12.71
C GLN A 112 6.20 -17.20 -14.09
N LYS A 113 5.42 -17.08 -15.16
CA LYS A 113 5.90 -17.29 -16.54
C LYS A 113 7.04 -16.32 -16.87
N LEU A 114 6.82 -15.02 -16.61
CA LEU A 114 7.84 -13.99 -16.86
C LEU A 114 9.12 -14.25 -16.06
N ALA A 115 9.00 -14.66 -14.81
CA ALA A 115 10.13 -15.02 -13.94
C ALA A 115 10.92 -16.20 -14.55
N ASN A 116 10.23 -17.25 -14.96
CA ASN A 116 10.84 -18.44 -15.58
C ASN A 116 11.57 -18.08 -16.89
N GLU A 117 10.96 -17.26 -17.75
CA GLU A 117 11.57 -16.76 -18.99
C GLU A 117 12.85 -15.95 -18.70
N SER A 118 12.92 -15.30 -17.54
CA SER A 118 14.07 -14.51 -17.11
C SER A 118 15.13 -15.31 -16.33
N GLY A 119 14.95 -16.64 -16.20
CA GLY A 119 15.87 -17.55 -15.52
C GLY A 119 15.63 -17.77 -14.02
N GLU A 120 14.58 -17.19 -13.44
CA GLU A 120 14.16 -17.50 -12.08
C GLU A 120 13.30 -18.75 -12.08
N THR A 121 13.83 -19.86 -11.54
CA THR A 121 13.16 -21.16 -11.57
C THR A 121 12.40 -21.47 -10.27
N ASN A 122 12.55 -20.65 -9.25
CA ASN A 122 11.85 -20.83 -7.98
C ASN A 122 10.39 -20.38 -8.08
N VAL A 123 9.53 -21.03 -7.31
CA VAL A 123 8.16 -20.55 -7.10
C VAL A 123 8.21 -19.19 -6.44
N LEU A 124 7.51 -18.22 -7.02
CA LEU A 124 7.45 -16.86 -6.51
C LEU A 124 6.84 -16.82 -5.10
N LYS A 125 7.41 -15.97 -4.26
CA LYS A 125 6.95 -15.71 -2.90
C LYS A 125 6.48 -14.25 -2.78
N GLN A 126 5.92 -13.88 -1.64
CA GLN A 126 5.38 -12.54 -1.42
C GLN A 126 6.39 -11.41 -1.69
N TRP A 127 7.67 -11.62 -1.38
CA TRP A 127 8.75 -10.66 -1.64
C TRP A 127 9.17 -10.56 -3.11
N ASP A 128 8.66 -11.44 -3.97
CA ASP A 128 8.97 -11.46 -5.41
C ASP A 128 7.87 -10.75 -6.21
N ILE A 129 6.65 -10.65 -5.68
CA ILE A 129 5.47 -10.17 -6.41
C ILE A 129 5.68 -8.73 -6.92
N ALA A 130 6.10 -7.81 -6.05
CA ALA A 130 6.31 -6.41 -6.44
C ALA A 130 7.38 -6.26 -7.54
N TYR A 131 8.46 -7.05 -7.46
CA TYR A 131 9.53 -7.05 -8.45
C TYR A 131 9.04 -7.51 -9.81
N TRP A 132 8.39 -8.66 -9.87
CA TRP A 132 7.93 -9.23 -11.14
C TRP A 132 6.74 -8.49 -11.72
N ALA A 133 5.87 -7.92 -10.88
CA ALA A 133 4.79 -7.04 -11.33
C ALA A 133 5.35 -5.79 -12.04
N GLU A 134 6.41 -5.19 -11.51
CA GLU A 134 7.08 -4.05 -12.15
C GLU A 134 7.72 -4.46 -13.48
N ARG A 135 8.42 -5.61 -13.53
CA ARG A 135 8.99 -6.14 -14.78
C ARG A 135 7.92 -6.46 -15.84
N LEU A 136 6.78 -7.00 -15.40
CA LEU A 136 5.66 -7.26 -16.31
C LEU A 136 5.06 -5.96 -16.85
N ARG A 137 4.92 -4.95 -15.99
CA ARG A 137 4.45 -3.61 -16.37
C ARG A 137 5.36 -2.97 -17.42
N GLU A 138 6.66 -2.99 -17.19
CA GLU A 138 7.66 -2.48 -18.13
C GLU A 138 7.60 -3.22 -19.48
N LYS A 139 7.53 -4.56 -19.45
CA LYS A 139 7.43 -5.39 -20.66
C LYS A 139 6.14 -5.14 -21.45
N LYS A 140 5.02 -4.94 -20.73
CA LYS A 140 3.69 -4.85 -21.35
C LYS A 140 3.37 -3.44 -21.88
N TYR A 141 3.84 -2.41 -21.20
CA TYR A 141 3.48 -1.03 -21.50
C TYR A 141 4.64 -0.17 -22.01
N GLU A 142 5.87 -0.66 -21.97
CA GLU A 142 7.09 0.05 -22.39
C GLU A 142 7.27 1.42 -21.69
N VAL A 143 6.70 1.60 -20.50
CA VAL A 143 6.72 2.84 -19.73
C VAL A 143 7.38 2.62 -18.37
N THR A 144 8.39 3.43 -18.06
CA THR A 144 9.02 3.49 -16.75
C THR A 144 8.60 4.73 -15.98
N ASP A 145 8.73 4.71 -14.65
CA ASP A 145 8.44 5.88 -13.82
C ASP A 145 9.34 7.08 -14.16
N GLU A 146 10.59 6.84 -14.58
CA GLU A 146 11.50 7.88 -15.08
C GLU A 146 10.92 8.65 -16.27
N VAL A 147 10.32 7.95 -17.22
CA VAL A 147 9.66 8.58 -18.37
C VAL A 147 8.47 9.41 -17.92
N LEU A 148 7.67 8.87 -17.00
CA LEU A 148 6.49 9.57 -16.48
C LEU A 148 6.82 10.81 -15.68
N ARG A 149 7.90 10.82 -14.89
CA ARG A 149 8.35 11.99 -14.10
C ARG A 149 8.52 13.25 -14.91
N GLN A 150 8.92 13.15 -16.17
CA GLN A 150 9.10 14.30 -17.06
C GLN A 150 7.77 15.04 -17.33
N TYR A 151 6.65 14.33 -17.26
CA TYR A 151 5.31 14.89 -17.51
C TYR A 151 4.62 15.37 -16.23
N PHE A 152 4.96 14.80 -15.07
CA PHE A 152 4.34 15.07 -13.77
C PHE A 152 5.23 15.90 -12.85
N GLN A 153 5.68 17.06 -13.35
CA GLN A 153 6.38 18.05 -12.52
C GLN A 153 5.42 18.63 -11.48
N HIS A 154 5.87 18.77 -10.24
CA HIS A 154 5.05 19.20 -9.09
C HIS A 154 4.24 20.47 -9.38
N GLU A 155 4.89 21.54 -9.85
CA GLU A 155 4.22 22.80 -10.14
C GLU A 155 3.17 22.68 -11.24
N ARG A 156 3.45 21.90 -12.30
CA ARG A 156 2.47 21.69 -13.38
C ARG A 156 1.25 20.90 -12.90
N VAL A 157 1.45 19.88 -12.06
CA VAL A 157 0.36 19.08 -11.50
C VAL A 157 -0.48 19.93 -10.55
N LEU A 158 0.16 20.74 -9.70
CA LEU A 158 -0.55 21.61 -8.76
C LEU A 158 -1.38 22.68 -9.48
N ASN A 159 -0.80 23.36 -10.46
CA ASN A 159 -1.52 24.34 -11.29
C ASN A 159 -2.67 23.68 -12.07
N GLY A 160 -2.45 22.47 -12.58
CA GLY A 160 -3.49 21.67 -13.24
C GLY A 160 -4.64 21.33 -12.30
N LEU A 161 -4.34 20.94 -11.06
CA LEU A 161 -5.33 20.69 -10.02
C LEU A 161 -6.16 21.93 -9.70
N PHE A 162 -5.51 23.07 -9.49
CA PHE A 162 -6.21 24.33 -9.19
C PHE A 162 -7.12 24.75 -10.36
N SER A 163 -6.62 24.70 -11.59
CA SER A 163 -7.43 24.99 -12.77
C SER A 163 -8.62 24.04 -12.93
N LEU A 164 -8.46 22.78 -12.58
CA LEU A 164 -9.55 21.82 -12.58
C LEU A 164 -10.61 22.16 -11.53
N VAL A 165 -10.19 22.46 -10.30
CA VAL A 165 -11.08 22.86 -9.20
C VAL A 165 -11.85 24.16 -9.54
N GLU A 166 -11.16 25.17 -10.06
CA GLU A 166 -11.77 26.42 -10.51
C GLU A 166 -12.84 26.17 -11.58
N ARG A 167 -12.52 25.31 -12.56
CA ARG A 167 -13.45 24.99 -13.65
C ARG A 167 -14.68 24.18 -13.21
N LEU A 168 -14.51 23.27 -12.24
CA LEU A 168 -15.59 22.40 -11.77
C LEU A 168 -16.50 23.08 -10.76
N PHE A 169 -15.96 23.96 -9.92
CA PHE A 169 -16.66 24.50 -8.76
C PHE A 169 -16.89 26.03 -8.84
N ASP A 170 -16.42 26.67 -9.93
CA ASP A 170 -16.51 28.15 -10.11
C ASP A 170 -15.92 28.94 -8.93
N VAL A 171 -14.82 28.44 -8.38
CA VAL A 171 -14.06 29.07 -7.28
C VAL A 171 -12.72 29.61 -7.81
N GLN A 172 -12.08 30.50 -7.08
CA GLN A 172 -10.72 30.95 -7.37
C GLN A 172 -9.77 30.47 -6.29
N VAL A 173 -8.71 29.75 -6.69
CA VAL A 173 -7.64 29.35 -5.81
C VAL A 173 -6.54 30.42 -5.82
N ARG A 174 -6.25 30.99 -4.66
CA ARG A 174 -5.21 32.05 -4.52
C ARG A 174 -4.21 31.61 -3.46
N GLU A 175 -2.94 31.84 -3.74
CA GLU A 175 -1.89 31.70 -2.75
C GLU A 175 -2.03 32.82 -1.69
N VAL A 176 -1.96 32.44 -0.42
CA VAL A 176 -2.01 33.37 0.71
C VAL A 176 -0.78 33.14 1.56
N ASP A 177 0.15 34.10 1.53
CA ASP A 177 1.33 34.06 2.38
C ASP A 177 0.98 34.50 3.82
N GLY A 178 1.07 33.57 4.76
CA GLY A 178 1.25 33.86 6.19
C GLY A 178 0.02 34.26 7.00
N ASP A 179 -1.17 34.37 6.43
CA ASP A 179 -2.37 34.88 7.14
C ASP A 179 -3.35 33.79 7.61
N VAL A 180 -2.99 32.51 7.49
CA VAL A 180 -3.86 31.44 7.99
C VAL A 180 -3.20 30.78 9.18
N SER A 181 -3.78 30.99 10.38
CA SER A 181 -3.45 30.19 11.57
C SER A 181 -3.87 28.75 11.36
N CYS A 182 -2.92 27.82 11.38
CA CYS A 182 -3.19 26.38 11.45
C CYS A 182 -3.82 26.01 12.79
#